data_f84849e0c7997fff9f8002254e09d0e8
#
_entry.id   f84849e0c7997fff9f8002254e09d0e8
#
_cell.length_a   1.000
_cell.length_b   1.000
_cell.length_c   1.000
_cell.angle_alpha   90.00
_cell.angle_beta   90.00
_cell.angle_gamma   90.00
#
_symmetry.space_group_name_H-M   'P 1'
#
loop_
_entity.id
_entity.type
_entity.pdbx_description
1 polymer ?
#
loop_
_entity_poly.entity_id
_entity_poly.type
_entity_poly.pdbx_seq_one_letter_code
_entity_poly.pdbx_strand_id
1 'polypeptide(L)'
;MPHIQTDRLMLIPFTIEMMEAAVSSKRKLEQATVYSVAEEYPSEDYKEILPFKIQRYRQYPEENKWEGLIVHKEDQKIMGDMGFRRSTDNPEELELGYSIVPVYQGQGYATEMAQAIISWGVTQTGIERIIASCDNDNQASIRVLEKAGMKKLGEQESKIFWST
;
A
#
# COMPACT_ATOMS: atom_id res chain seq x y z
N MET A 1 -8.75 8.35 0.42
CA MET A 1 -7.40 8.54 -0.16
C MET A 1 -7.47 9.62 -1.21
N PRO A 2 -6.71 10.68 -1.10
CA PRO A 2 -6.57 11.61 -2.21
C PRO A 2 -5.82 10.94 -3.36
N HIS A 3 -6.02 11.43 -4.58
CA HIS A 3 -5.21 10.99 -5.69
C HIS A 3 -3.79 11.55 -5.52
N ILE A 4 -2.83 10.67 -5.27
CA ILE A 4 -1.42 11.03 -5.20
C ILE A 4 -0.80 10.72 -6.57
N GLN A 5 -0.08 11.69 -7.12
CA GLN A 5 0.61 11.52 -8.40
C GLN A 5 2.11 11.73 -8.23
N THR A 6 2.87 10.86 -8.90
CA THR A 6 4.32 10.96 -9.03
C THR A 6 4.69 11.02 -10.50
N ASP A 7 5.95 10.98 -10.84
CA ASP A 7 6.38 11.04 -12.25
C ASP A 7 5.80 9.90 -13.08
N ARG A 8 5.86 8.67 -12.57
CA ARG A 8 5.48 7.46 -13.30
C ARG A 8 4.19 6.81 -12.83
N LEU A 9 3.69 7.19 -11.65
CA LEU A 9 2.63 6.47 -10.93
C LEU A 9 1.49 7.37 -10.50
N MET A 10 0.34 6.74 -10.27
CA MET A 10 -0.78 7.31 -9.52
C MET A 10 -1.16 6.37 -8.39
N LEU A 11 -1.55 6.92 -7.25
CA LEU A 11 -2.22 6.18 -6.20
C LEU A 11 -3.68 6.63 -6.18
N ILE A 12 -4.59 5.70 -6.44
CA ILE A 12 -6.02 5.95 -6.47
C ILE A 12 -6.72 5.28 -5.27
N PRO A 13 -7.88 5.76 -4.83
CA PRO A 13 -8.61 5.10 -3.75
C PRO A 13 -8.88 3.64 -4.04
N PHE A 14 -8.64 2.76 -3.05
CA PHE A 14 -9.05 1.36 -3.11
C PHE A 14 -10.31 1.18 -2.26
N THR A 15 -11.46 1.43 -2.88
CA THR A 15 -12.75 1.38 -2.20
C THR A 15 -13.17 -0.03 -1.83
N ILE A 16 -14.11 -0.15 -0.88
CA ILE A 16 -14.69 -1.46 -0.52
C ILE A 16 -15.25 -2.18 -1.76
N GLU A 17 -15.94 -1.45 -2.63
CA GLU A 17 -16.48 -2.00 -3.88
C GLU A 17 -15.38 -2.58 -4.79
N MET A 18 -14.27 -1.86 -4.94
CA MET A 18 -13.11 -2.35 -5.70
C MET A 18 -12.46 -3.55 -5.02
N MET A 19 -12.40 -3.59 -3.68
CA MET A 19 -11.88 -4.74 -2.93
C MET A 19 -12.73 -5.98 -3.15
N GLU A 20 -14.05 -5.85 -3.11
CA GLU A 20 -14.99 -6.93 -3.40
C GLU A 20 -14.82 -7.45 -4.84
N ALA A 21 -14.64 -6.54 -5.79
CA ALA A 21 -14.36 -6.89 -7.17
C ALA A 21 -13.03 -7.65 -7.30
N ALA A 22 -11.97 -7.19 -6.62
CA ALA A 22 -10.65 -7.82 -6.64
C ALA A 22 -10.67 -9.24 -6.06
N VAL A 23 -11.44 -9.48 -4.99
CA VAL A 23 -11.65 -10.83 -4.43
C VAL A 23 -12.35 -11.74 -5.43
N SER A 24 -13.29 -11.21 -6.20
CA SER A 24 -14.10 -11.99 -7.14
C SER A 24 -13.31 -12.38 -8.39
N SER A 25 -12.77 -11.42 -9.11
CA SER A 25 -11.94 -11.67 -10.30
C SER A 25 -11.23 -10.41 -10.76
N LYS A 26 -10.12 -10.60 -11.48
CA LYS A 26 -9.40 -9.53 -12.19
C LYS A 26 -10.33 -8.72 -13.09
N ARG A 27 -11.18 -9.40 -13.88
CA ARG A 27 -12.13 -8.76 -14.79
C ARG A 27 -13.10 -7.84 -14.05
N LYS A 28 -13.60 -8.26 -12.89
CA LYS A 28 -14.51 -7.42 -12.09
C LYS A 28 -13.82 -6.18 -11.56
N LEU A 29 -12.56 -6.29 -11.16
CA LEU A 29 -11.76 -5.13 -10.76
C LEU A 29 -11.56 -4.18 -11.94
N GLU A 30 -11.27 -4.67 -13.13
CA GLU A 30 -11.17 -3.86 -14.35
C GLU A 30 -12.49 -3.14 -14.67
N GLN A 31 -13.62 -3.80 -14.44
CA GLN A 31 -14.95 -3.19 -14.61
C GLN A 31 -15.28 -2.13 -13.56
N ALA A 32 -14.75 -2.27 -12.34
CA ALA A 32 -14.94 -1.32 -11.25
C ALA A 32 -14.04 -0.09 -11.36
N THR A 33 -13.07 -0.10 -12.27
CA THR A 33 -12.13 0.99 -12.52
C THR A 33 -12.10 1.35 -14.01
N VAL A 34 -11.29 2.35 -14.38
CA VAL A 34 -11.01 2.68 -15.79
C VAL A 34 -9.67 2.09 -16.25
N TYR A 35 -9.02 1.30 -15.40
CA TYR A 35 -7.69 0.77 -15.64
C TYR A 35 -7.73 -0.73 -15.92
N SER A 36 -6.76 -1.22 -16.70
CA SER A 36 -6.48 -2.65 -16.74
C SER A 36 -5.79 -3.09 -15.47
N VAL A 37 -5.72 -4.38 -15.20
CA VAL A 37 -5.12 -4.96 -14.01
C VAL A 37 -3.98 -5.89 -14.41
N ALA A 38 -2.83 -5.77 -13.77
CA ALA A 38 -1.70 -6.67 -14.00
C ALA A 38 -2.08 -8.12 -13.72
N GLU A 39 -1.52 -9.06 -14.48
CA GLU A 39 -1.92 -10.48 -14.47
C GLU A 39 -1.87 -11.10 -13.08
N GLU A 40 -0.84 -10.78 -12.30
CA GLU A 40 -0.60 -11.37 -10.98
C GLU A 40 -1.20 -10.56 -9.82
N TYR A 41 -1.99 -9.52 -10.11
CA TYR A 41 -2.63 -8.72 -9.07
C TYR A 41 -4.11 -9.11 -8.88
N PRO A 42 -4.61 -9.20 -7.63
CA PRO A 42 -3.82 -9.26 -6.39
C PRO A 42 -3.13 -10.62 -6.21
N SER A 43 -2.04 -10.64 -5.42
CA SER A 43 -1.41 -11.92 -5.05
C SER A 43 -2.37 -12.82 -4.26
N GLU A 44 -2.15 -14.12 -4.27
CA GLU A 44 -3.00 -15.06 -3.52
C GLU A 44 -3.02 -14.74 -2.02
N ASP A 45 -1.86 -14.42 -1.43
CA ASP A 45 -1.78 -14.03 -0.02
C ASP A 45 -2.61 -12.77 0.28
N TYR A 46 -2.59 -11.80 -0.63
CA TYR A 46 -3.36 -10.57 -0.45
C TYR A 46 -4.87 -10.81 -0.62
N LYS A 47 -5.27 -11.70 -1.51
CA LYS A 47 -6.67 -12.11 -1.65
C LYS A 47 -7.23 -12.70 -0.36
N GLU A 48 -6.42 -13.44 0.40
CA GLU A 48 -6.83 -13.99 1.69
C GLU A 48 -7.06 -12.91 2.75
N ILE A 49 -6.34 -11.79 2.64
CA ILE A 49 -6.45 -10.65 3.58
C ILE A 49 -7.64 -9.75 3.25
N LEU A 50 -7.97 -9.58 1.98
CA LEU A 50 -9.00 -8.64 1.53
C LEU A 50 -10.37 -8.80 2.22
N PRO A 51 -10.92 -10.02 2.45
CA PRO A 51 -12.20 -10.17 3.16
C PRO A 51 -12.19 -9.57 4.57
N PHE A 52 -11.07 -9.66 5.29
CA PHE A 52 -10.92 -9.06 6.62
C PHE A 52 -10.88 -7.53 6.55
N LYS A 53 -10.18 -6.98 5.55
CA LYS A 53 -10.17 -5.52 5.30
C LYS A 53 -11.57 -5.02 4.95
N ILE A 54 -12.29 -5.71 4.07
CA ILE A 54 -13.65 -5.36 3.69
C ILE A 54 -14.56 -5.31 4.91
N GLN A 55 -14.51 -6.34 5.76
CA GLN A 55 -15.30 -6.40 6.99
C GLN A 55 -14.96 -5.23 7.92
N ARG A 56 -13.67 -4.94 8.10
CA ARG A 56 -13.22 -3.84 8.93
C ARG A 56 -13.71 -2.49 8.42
N TYR A 57 -13.58 -2.23 7.12
CA TYR A 57 -13.99 -0.94 6.53
C TYR A 57 -15.50 -0.77 6.43
N ARG A 58 -16.26 -1.85 6.43
CA ARG A 58 -17.73 -1.78 6.62
C ARG A 58 -18.09 -1.34 8.02
N GLN A 59 -17.31 -1.77 9.01
CA GLN A 59 -17.50 -1.38 10.41
C GLN A 59 -16.94 0.03 10.70
N TYR A 60 -15.81 0.37 10.09
CA TYR A 60 -15.11 1.64 10.26
C TYR A 60 -14.82 2.29 8.89
N PRO A 61 -15.84 2.89 8.23
CA PRO A 61 -15.69 3.40 6.86
C PRO A 61 -14.62 4.49 6.71
N GLU A 62 -14.38 5.26 7.76
CA GLU A 62 -13.36 6.32 7.78
C GLU A 62 -11.93 5.79 7.63
N GLU A 63 -11.68 4.53 7.95
CA GLU A 63 -10.35 3.92 7.79
C GLU A 63 -10.05 3.56 6.33
N ASN A 64 -11.06 3.41 5.48
CA ASN A 64 -10.85 3.07 4.07
C ASN A 64 -10.06 4.15 3.30
N LYS A 65 -10.04 5.38 3.80
CA LYS A 65 -9.23 6.47 3.22
C LYS A 65 -7.72 6.17 3.17
N TRP A 66 -7.26 5.20 3.93
CA TRP A 66 -5.85 4.83 4.00
C TRP A 66 -5.40 3.83 2.94
N GLU A 67 -6.30 3.27 2.15
CA GLU A 67 -6.01 2.24 1.14
C GLU A 67 -5.98 2.81 -0.27
N GLY A 68 -4.95 2.44 -1.04
CA GLY A 68 -4.79 2.88 -2.42
C GLY A 68 -4.30 1.77 -3.36
N LEU A 69 -4.69 1.90 -4.61
CA LEU A 69 -4.15 1.10 -5.72
C LEU A 69 -3.09 1.89 -6.46
N ILE A 70 -1.97 1.24 -6.76
CA ILE A 70 -0.90 1.84 -7.56
C ILE A 70 -1.18 1.59 -9.03
N VAL A 71 -1.24 2.65 -9.82
CA VAL A 71 -1.43 2.62 -11.26
C VAL A 71 -0.17 3.10 -11.97
N HIS A 72 0.33 2.32 -12.92
CA HIS A 72 1.39 2.75 -13.83
C HIS A 72 0.81 3.69 -14.90
N LYS A 73 1.29 4.92 -14.94
CA LYS A 73 0.70 5.97 -15.81
C LYS A 73 0.75 5.63 -17.29
N GLU A 74 1.90 5.20 -17.77
CA GLU A 74 2.09 4.89 -19.20
C GLU A 74 1.26 3.69 -19.62
N ASP A 75 1.27 2.62 -18.82
CA ASP A 75 0.54 1.39 -19.13
C ASP A 75 -0.95 1.47 -18.80
N GLN A 76 -1.39 2.48 -18.04
CA GLN A 76 -2.77 2.61 -17.53
C GLN A 76 -3.22 1.33 -16.82
N LYS A 77 -2.36 0.79 -15.99
CA LYS A 77 -2.50 -0.55 -15.40
C LYS A 77 -2.29 -0.53 -13.89
N ILE A 78 -3.20 -1.16 -13.15
CA ILE A 78 -3.05 -1.43 -11.73
C ILE A 78 -1.96 -2.49 -11.57
N MET A 79 -0.92 -2.16 -10.80
CA MET A 79 0.28 -2.98 -10.62
C MET A 79 0.55 -3.35 -9.17
N GLY A 80 -0.26 -2.89 -8.25
CA GLY A 80 -0.07 -3.13 -6.84
C GLY A 80 -0.99 -2.28 -5.97
N ASP A 81 -0.68 -2.26 -4.70
CA ASP A 81 -1.38 -1.46 -3.70
C ASP A 81 -0.38 -0.86 -2.70
N MET A 82 -0.79 0.20 -2.07
CA MET A 82 -0.04 0.83 -0.99
C MET A 82 -1.00 1.60 -0.10
N GLY A 83 -0.81 1.48 1.19
CA GLY A 83 -1.68 2.15 2.13
C GLY A 83 -1.14 2.14 3.54
N PHE A 84 -1.97 2.63 4.45
CA PHE A 84 -1.65 2.65 5.86
C PHE A 84 -2.67 1.85 6.66
N ARG A 85 -2.18 1.21 7.70
CA ARG A 85 -3.01 0.66 8.76
C ARG A 85 -2.77 1.51 10.01
N ARG A 86 -3.86 1.88 10.71
CA ARG A 86 -3.71 2.55 11.99
C ARG A 86 -3.10 1.59 13.00
N SER A 87 -2.08 2.04 13.72
CA SER A 87 -1.48 1.23 14.78
C SER A 87 -2.51 0.98 15.90
N THR A 88 -2.54 -0.25 16.40
CA THR A 88 -3.42 -0.62 17.53
C THR A 88 -2.88 -0.10 18.87
N ASP A 89 -1.57 0.06 18.94
CA ASP A 89 -0.88 0.44 20.18
C ASP A 89 -0.77 1.96 20.33
N ASN A 90 -0.69 2.68 19.21
CA ASN A 90 -0.58 4.12 19.21
C ASN A 90 -1.40 4.73 18.06
N PRO A 91 -2.52 5.44 18.37
CA PRO A 91 -3.38 6.01 17.34
C PRO A 91 -2.75 7.16 16.54
N GLU A 92 -1.61 7.69 16.98
CA GLU A 92 -0.84 8.74 16.30
C GLU A 92 0.13 8.16 15.26
N GLU A 93 0.18 6.83 15.14
CA GLU A 93 1.03 6.11 14.19
C GLU A 93 0.22 5.46 13.09
N LEU A 94 0.75 5.54 11.87
CA LEU A 94 0.26 4.78 10.71
C LEU A 94 1.35 3.79 10.28
N GLU A 95 0.97 2.55 10.06
CA GLU A 95 1.87 1.52 9.54
C GLU A 95 1.73 1.40 8.03
N LEU A 96 2.84 1.60 7.32
CA LEU A 96 2.92 1.47 5.87
C LEU A 96 2.95 0.00 5.44
N GLY A 97 2.08 -0.35 4.48
CA GLY A 97 2.10 -1.63 3.80
C GLY A 97 1.95 -1.45 2.29
N TYR A 98 2.54 -2.33 1.52
CA TYR A 98 2.46 -2.28 0.06
C TYR A 98 2.75 -3.63 -0.59
N SER A 99 2.28 -3.79 -1.81
CA SER A 99 2.68 -4.86 -2.71
C SER A 99 2.81 -4.34 -4.14
N ILE A 100 3.73 -4.93 -4.90
CA ILE A 100 3.89 -4.69 -6.34
C ILE A 100 4.08 -6.05 -7.02
N VAL A 101 3.34 -6.27 -8.10
CA VAL A 101 3.46 -7.52 -8.86
C VAL A 101 4.88 -7.71 -9.41
N PRO A 102 5.37 -8.96 -9.52
CA PRO A 102 6.77 -9.25 -9.88
C PRO A 102 7.27 -8.55 -11.14
N VAL A 103 6.45 -8.46 -12.19
CA VAL A 103 6.85 -7.85 -13.47
C VAL A 103 7.19 -6.36 -13.35
N TYR A 104 6.70 -5.67 -12.33
CA TYR A 104 6.99 -4.26 -12.04
C TYR A 104 8.01 -4.05 -10.93
N GLN A 105 8.54 -5.11 -10.33
CA GLN A 105 9.55 -5.00 -9.27
C GLN A 105 10.92 -4.65 -9.83
N GLY A 106 11.80 -4.11 -8.97
CA GLY A 106 13.18 -3.80 -9.31
C GLY A 106 13.37 -2.55 -10.17
N GLN A 107 12.35 -1.71 -10.32
CA GLN A 107 12.36 -0.51 -11.15
C GLN A 107 12.20 0.80 -10.35
N GLY A 108 12.18 0.71 -9.03
CA GLY A 108 12.07 1.86 -8.13
C GLY A 108 10.65 2.35 -7.90
N TYR A 109 9.63 1.67 -8.38
CA TYR A 109 8.23 2.10 -8.23
C TYR A 109 7.77 2.12 -6.77
N ALA A 110 8.09 1.08 -6.00
CA ALA A 110 7.73 1.04 -4.58
C ALA A 110 8.36 2.20 -3.80
N THR A 111 9.61 2.51 -4.06
CA THR A 111 10.32 3.65 -3.46
C THR A 111 9.66 4.98 -3.82
N GLU A 112 9.37 5.17 -5.11
CA GLU A 112 8.74 6.40 -5.63
C GLU A 112 7.39 6.66 -4.95
N MET A 113 6.54 5.65 -4.88
CA MET A 113 5.23 5.78 -4.26
C MET A 113 5.31 5.87 -2.73
N ALA A 114 6.23 5.12 -2.09
CA ALA A 114 6.43 5.19 -0.65
C ALA A 114 6.83 6.60 -0.20
N GLN A 115 7.75 7.25 -0.89
CA GLN A 115 8.12 8.65 -0.61
C GLN A 115 6.90 9.58 -0.68
N ALA A 116 6.08 9.42 -1.70
CA ALA A 116 4.90 10.25 -1.89
C ALA A 116 3.82 10.03 -0.83
N ILE A 117 3.50 8.78 -0.52
CA ILE A 117 2.45 8.47 0.47
C ILE A 117 2.91 8.81 1.90
N ILE A 118 4.18 8.62 2.23
CA ILE A 118 4.74 9.01 3.53
C ILE A 118 4.63 10.54 3.69
N SER A 119 5.04 11.31 2.68
CA SER A 119 4.93 12.76 2.69
C SER A 119 3.50 13.24 2.90
N TRP A 120 2.53 12.56 2.29
CA TRP A 120 1.12 12.84 2.52
C TRP A 120 0.66 12.40 3.92
N GLY A 121 1.05 11.20 4.36
CA GLY A 121 0.61 10.61 5.63
C GLY A 121 0.97 11.45 6.84
N VAL A 122 2.18 12.00 6.89
CA VAL A 122 2.63 12.84 8.02
C VAL A 122 1.92 14.19 8.09
N THR A 123 1.23 14.61 7.04
CA THR A 123 0.41 15.84 7.05
C THR A 123 -0.99 15.61 7.61
N GLN A 124 -1.38 14.37 7.87
CA GLN A 124 -2.74 14.07 8.32
C GLN A 124 -2.93 14.41 9.81
N THR A 125 -4.08 14.98 10.12
CA THR A 125 -4.39 15.41 11.48
C THR A 125 -4.28 14.25 12.48
N GLY A 126 -3.54 14.44 13.55
CA GLY A 126 -3.36 13.46 14.62
C GLY A 126 -2.36 12.36 14.29
N ILE A 127 -1.60 12.48 13.20
CA ILE A 127 -0.54 11.54 12.85
C ILE A 127 0.83 12.18 13.14
N GLU A 128 1.60 11.54 14.01
CA GLU A 128 2.95 12.00 14.38
C GLU A 128 4.03 11.33 13.55
N ARG A 129 3.83 10.05 13.20
CA ARG A 129 4.83 9.32 12.42
C ARG A 129 4.24 8.15 11.64
N ILE A 130 5.01 7.74 10.64
CA ILE A 130 4.77 6.54 9.85
C ILE A 130 5.75 5.47 10.34
N ILE A 131 5.26 4.29 10.62
CA ILE A 131 6.05 3.11 10.95
C ILE A 131 5.94 2.07 9.85
N ALA A 132 6.87 1.14 9.79
CA ALA A 132 6.84 -0.01 8.91
C ALA A 132 7.61 -1.18 9.51
N SER A 133 7.34 -2.38 9.03
CA SER A 133 8.14 -3.56 9.32
C SER A 133 8.37 -4.38 8.07
N CYS A 134 9.48 -5.09 8.02
CA CYS A 134 9.78 -6.06 6.98
C CYS A 134 10.58 -7.21 7.56
N ASP A 135 10.56 -8.35 6.88
CA ASP A 135 11.42 -9.48 7.24
C ASP A 135 12.89 -9.11 7.03
N ASN A 136 13.78 -9.58 7.90
CA ASN A 136 15.20 -9.22 7.88
C ASN A 136 15.96 -9.81 6.68
N ASP A 137 15.38 -10.77 5.96
CA ASP A 137 15.90 -11.32 4.71
C ASP A 137 15.27 -10.69 3.45
N ASN A 138 14.28 -9.81 3.61
CA ASN A 138 13.63 -9.12 2.50
C ASN A 138 14.43 -7.88 2.08
N GLN A 139 15.48 -8.10 1.28
CA GLN A 139 16.37 -7.05 0.82
C GLN A 139 15.66 -5.97 -0.02
N ALA A 140 14.65 -6.36 -0.78
CA ALA A 140 13.87 -5.42 -1.59
C ALA A 140 13.13 -4.42 -0.71
N SER A 141 12.41 -4.89 0.32
CA SER A 141 11.71 -4.01 1.27
C SER A 141 12.67 -3.15 2.10
N ILE A 142 13.80 -3.70 2.55
CA ILE A 142 14.84 -2.94 3.26
C ILE A 142 15.28 -1.75 2.41
N ARG A 143 15.61 -1.96 1.14
CA ARG A 143 16.02 -0.87 0.22
C ARG A 143 14.93 0.16 0.01
N VAL A 144 13.69 -0.28 -0.14
CA VAL A 144 12.56 0.64 -0.31
C VAL A 144 12.41 1.55 0.90
N LEU A 145 12.42 0.99 2.10
CA LEU A 145 12.24 1.74 3.34
C LEU A 145 13.40 2.69 3.60
N GLU A 146 14.64 2.26 3.37
CA GLU A 146 15.83 3.13 3.46
C GLU A 146 15.75 4.31 2.48
N LYS A 147 15.45 4.04 1.21
CA LYS A 147 15.37 5.08 0.17
C LYS A 147 14.16 5.99 0.34
N ALA A 148 13.09 5.50 0.97
CA ALA A 148 11.95 6.33 1.33
C ALA A 148 12.23 7.28 2.52
N GLY A 149 13.41 7.20 3.11
CA GLY A 149 13.84 8.07 4.21
C GLY A 149 13.47 7.57 5.59
N MET A 150 13.02 6.33 5.72
CA MET A 150 12.72 5.73 7.02
C MET A 150 14.01 5.30 7.73
N LYS A 151 13.98 5.35 9.06
CA LYS A 151 15.11 5.00 9.92
C LYS A 151 14.84 3.65 10.58
N LYS A 152 15.83 2.78 10.58
CA LYS A 152 15.79 1.51 11.29
C LYS A 152 15.76 1.77 12.80
N LEU A 153 14.74 1.24 13.48
CA LEU A 153 14.60 1.32 14.94
C LEU A 153 15.28 0.13 15.63
N GLY A 154 15.18 -1.05 15.04
CA GLY A 154 15.72 -2.26 15.62
C GLY A 154 15.23 -3.51 14.91
N GLU A 155 15.60 -4.63 15.47
CA GLU A 155 15.25 -5.96 14.95
C GLU A 155 14.70 -6.82 16.09
N GLN A 156 13.61 -7.54 15.82
CA GLN A 156 13.00 -8.47 16.77
C GLN A 156 12.30 -9.59 16.03
N GLU A 157 12.54 -10.85 16.43
CA GLU A 157 11.87 -12.03 15.86
C GLU A 157 11.91 -12.09 14.31
N SER A 158 13.10 -11.88 13.74
CA SER A 158 13.35 -11.88 12.29
C SER A 158 12.72 -10.72 11.53
N LYS A 159 12.20 -9.70 12.22
CA LYS A 159 11.65 -8.48 11.61
C LYS A 159 12.48 -7.25 11.96
N ILE A 160 12.62 -6.38 10.97
CA ILE A 160 13.19 -5.05 11.13
C ILE A 160 12.06 -4.04 11.24
N PHE A 161 12.15 -3.14 12.21
CA PHE A 161 11.19 -2.07 12.45
C PHE A 161 11.76 -0.72 12.02
N TRP A 162 10.91 0.09 11.40
CA TRP A 162 11.26 1.37 10.79
C TRP A 162 10.32 2.48 11.25
N SER A 163 10.82 3.71 11.25
CA SER A 163 10.02 4.92 11.52
C SER A 163 10.52 6.13 10.73
N THR A 164 9.60 7.00 10.42
CA THR A 164 9.95 8.35 9.94
C THR A 164 10.61 9.19 11.00
#